data_647c332dd2089262fd3d52cac03d2676
#
_entry.id   647c332dd2089262fd3d52cac03d2676
#
_cell.length_a   1.000
_cell.length_b   1.000
_cell.length_c   1.000
_cell.angle_alpha   90.00
_cell.angle_beta   90.00
_cell.angle_gamma   90.00
#
_symmetry.space_group_name_H-M   'P 1'
#
loop_
_entity.id
_entity.type
_entity.pdbx_description
1 polymer ?
#
loop_
_entity_poly.entity_id
_entity_poly.type
_entity_poly.pdbx_seq_one_letter_code
_entity_poly.pdbx_strand_id
1 'polypeptide(L)'
;MKKIKFKISSFNKHLIFSISFLFLYLFYLSIPSLYDKGKLQKDLTEKILNEFKINISISSDINYSILPSPNIVIKNVKIFNDDIESPKELSQIKKLKIFISQKSILNQKNLRINEILIEDANFSVQFVDFKFFKSYFEKKLSKKKVKIKNSKVFFKDKKNETISLFSISNLDIFYDAKKSNNNVNAYGTAFKIPFKLKWDRDFKNISSSITLLKLKKLRLEMKNISKKKNGIYFAENNLIIGNSK
;
A
#
# COMPACT_ATOMS: atom_id res chain seq x y z
N MET A 1 -5.47 -13.20 66.79
CA MET A 1 -5.69 -12.99 65.34
C MET A 1 -5.02 -14.10 64.56
N LYS A 2 -5.80 -15.01 63.89
CA LYS A 2 -5.23 -16.06 63.03
C LYS A 2 -4.83 -15.42 61.69
N LYS A 3 -3.54 -15.43 61.37
CA LYS A 3 -3.04 -15.03 60.05
C LYS A 3 -3.46 -16.11 59.03
N ILE A 4 -4.38 -15.78 58.15
CA ILE A 4 -4.78 -16.65 57.03
C ILE A 4 -3.61 -16.61 56.02
N LYS A 5 -2.83 -17.69 55.97
CA LYS A 5 -1.79 -17.87 54.94
C LYS A 5 -2.49 -18.41 53.66
N PHE A 6 -2.73 -17.55 52.70
CA PHE A 6 -3.16 -17.96 51.37
C PHE A 6 -2.02 -18.72 50.68
N LYS A 7 -2.09 -20.02 50.59
CA LYS A 7 -1.17 -20.87 49.82
C LYS A 7 -1.65 -20.85 48.37
N ILE A 8 -1.10 -19.90 47.56
CA ILE A 8 -1.40 -19.83 46.14
C ILE A 8 -0.81 -21.09 45.48
N SER A 9 -1.62 -21.91 44.80
CA SER A 9 -1.14 -23.09 44.07
C SER A 9 -0.15 -22.69 42.99
N SER A 10 0.75 -23.60 42.61
CA SER A 10 1.76 -23.33 41.56
C SER A 10 1.09 -22.90 40.25
N PHE A 11 -0.01 -23.51 39.88
CA PHE A 11 -0.84 -23.15 38.73
C PHE A 11 -1.31 -21.69 38.77
N ASN A 12 -1.84 -21.25 39.90
CA ASN A 12 -2.31 -19.86 40.08
C ASN A 12 -1.16 -18.85 39.95
N LYS A 13 0.06 -19.20 40.41
CA LYS A 13 1.23 -18.32 40.25
C LYS A 13 1.58 -18.14 38.76
N HIS A 14 1.61 -19.22 37.98
CA HIS A 14 1.89 -19.14 36.55
C HIS A 14 0.79 -18.39 35.79
N LEU A 15 -0.46 -18.58 36.18
CA LEU A 15 -1.60 -17.86 35.59
C LEU A 15 -1.48 -16.35 35.86
N ILE A 16 -1.23 -15.94 37.12
CA ILE A 16 -1.04 -14.52 37.49
C ILE A 16 0.12 -13.91 36.71
N PHE A 17 1.25 -14.63 36.64
CA PHE A 17 2.43 -14.17 35.90
C PHE A 17 2.10 -13.96 34.41
N SER A 18 1.41 -14.93 33.78
CA SER A 18 1.03 -14.85 32.35
C SER A 18 0.08 -13.69 32.09
N ILE A 19 -0.91 -13.47 32.97
CA ILE A 19 -1.85 -12.34 32.84
C ILE A 19 -1.11 -11.01 33.04
N SER A 20 -0.21 -10.91 34.02
CA SER A 20 0.58 -9.70 34.25
C SER A 20 1.50 -9.39 33.07
N PHE A 21 2.14 -10.40 32.49
CA PHE A 21 2.96 -10.25 31.29
C PHE A 21 2.15 -9.80 30.09
N LEU A 22 0.97 -10.40 29.88
CA LEU A 22 0.04 -10.00 28.80
C LEU A 22 -0.39 -8.55 28.98
N PHE A 23 -0.74 -8.14 30.20
CA PHE A 23 -1.12 -6.76 30.49
C PHE A 23 0.01 -5.77 30.18
N LEU A 24 1.24 -6.05 30.63
CA LEU A 24 2.41 -5.22 30.33
C LEU A 24 2.70 -5.14 28.83
N TYR A 25 2.54 -6.26 28.11
CA TYR A 25 2.71 -6.28 26.67
C TYR A 25 1.64 -5.45 25.95
N LEU A 26 0.38 -5.56 26.32
CA LEU A 26 -0.69 -4.73 25.74
C LEU A 26 -0.52 -3.25 26.10
N PHE A 27 -0.07 -2.95 27.30
CA PHE A 27 0.29 -1.58 27.71
C PHE A 27 1.42 -1.03 26.83
N TYR A 28 2.49 -1.79 26.64
CA TYR A 28 3.57 -1.45 25.70
C TYR A 28 3.05 -1.17 24.29
N LEU A 29 2.18 -2.02 23.76
CA LEU A 29 1.59 -1.81 22.45
C LEU A 29 0.68 -0.57 22.37
N SER A 30 0.12 -0.10 23.48
CA SER A 30 -0.79 1.05 23.52
C SER A 30 -0.06 2.41 23.51
N ILE A 31 1.25 2.45 23.73
CA ILE A 31 2.05 3.68 23.84
C ILE A 31 1.80 4.67 22.68
N PRO A 32 1.70 4.26 21.40
CA PRO A 32 1.45 5.20 20.31
C PRO A 32 0.10 5.94 20.39
N SER A 33 -0.84 5.49 21.21
CA SER A 33 -2.10 6.23 21.43
C SER A 33 -1.87 7.55 22.19
N LEU A 34 -0.73 7.67 22.87
CA LEU A 34 -0.33 8.86 23.64
C LEU A 34 0.48 9.86 22.80
N TYR A 35 0.78 9.56 21.55
CA TYR A 35 1.57 10.44 20.71
C TYR A 35 0.84 11.75 20.40
N ASP A 36 1.62 12.82 20.29
CA ASP A 36 1.15 14.10 19.78
C ASP A 36 0.69 13.94 18.31
N LYS A 37 -0.59 14.17 18.05
CA LYS A 37 -1.19 13.95 16.73
C LYS A 37 -0.64 14.90 15.67
N GLY A 38 -0.34 16.15 16.02
CA GLY A 38 0.19 17.14 15.08
C GLY A 38 1.62 16.76 14.62
N LYS A 39 2.49 16.38 15.58
CA LYS A 39 3.83 15.86 15.25
C LYS A 39 3.74 14.55 14.46
N LEU A 40 2.84 13.65 14.85
CA LEU A 40 2.65 12.37 14.16
C LEU A 40 2.22 12.58 12.71
N GLN A 41 1.31 13.52 12.46
CA GLN A 41 0.88 13.91 11.12
C GLN A 41 2.07 14.32 10.25
N LYS A 42 2.90 15.24 10.74
CA LYS A 42 4.10 15.72 10.04
C LYS A 42 5.10 14.59 9.80
N ASP A 43 5.45 13.84 10.85
CA ASP A 43 6.42 12.73 10.78
C ASP A 43 5.98 11.66 9.78
N LEU A 44 4.68 11.32 9.73
CA LEU A 44 4.13 10.34 8.79
C LEU A 44 4.13 10.85 7.35
N THR A 45 3.77 12.11 7.11
CA THR A 45 3.80 12.73 5.78
C THR A 45 5.21 12.71 5.22
N GLU A 46 6.21 13.14 6.00
CA GLU A 46 7.62 13.11 5.61
C GLU A 46 8.13 11.68 5.35
N LYS A 47 7.78 10.72 6.20
CA LYS A 47 8.19 9.32 6.02
C LYS A 47 7.57 8.69 4.78
N ILE A 48 6.32 8.95 4.51
CA ILE A 48 5.64 8.43 3.31
C ILE A 48 6.27 9.04 2.06
N LEU A 49 6.52 10.34 2.04
CA LEU A 49 7.21 10.99 0.94
C LEU A 49 8.61 10.41 0.72
N ASN A 50 9.39 10.24 1.80
CA ASN A 50 10.77 9.75 1.70
C ASN A 50 10.86 8.27 1.32
N GLU A 51 10.01 7.42 1.90
CA GLU A 51 10.05 5.95 1.70
C GLU A 51 9.34 5.52 0.42
N PHE A 52 8.17 6.09 0.14
CA PHE A 52 7.30 5.65 -0.95
C PHE A 52 7.29 6.60 -2.14
N LYS A 53 7.90 7.79 -2.02
CA LYS A 53 7.89 8.84 -3.04
C LYS A 53 6.46 9.25 -3.47
N ILE A 54 5.56 9.29 -2.50
CA ILE A 54 4.16 9.66 -2.69
C ILE A 54 3.90 10.93 -1.87
N ASN A 55 3.45 11.98 -2.54
CA ASN A 55 3.04 13.22 -1.89
C ASN A 55 1.60 13.09 -1.38
N ILE A 56 1.41 13.24 -0.06
CA ILE A 56 0.11 13.08 0.58
C ILE A 56 -0.24 14.27 1.46
N SER A 57 -1.54 14.56 1.53
CA SER A 57 -2.11 15.41 2.57
C SER A 57 -2.93 14.54 3.52
N ILE A 58 -2.61 14.63 4.79
CA ILE A 58 -3.22 13.83 5.86
C ILE A 58 -4.11 14.74 6.70
N SER A 59 -5.35 14.29 6.99
CA SER A 59 -6.24 14.98 7.92
C SER A 59 -5.79 14.81 9.38
N SER A 60 -6.36 15.59 10.28
CA SER A 60 -6.14 15.47 11.73
C SER A 60 -6.86 14.29 12.39
N ASP A 61 -7.75 13.58 11.64
CA ASP A 61 -8.45 12.38 12.14
C ASP A 61 -7.50 11.17 12.09
N ILE A 62 -6.57 11.16 13.05
CA ILE A 62 -5.56 10.12 13.24
C ILE A 62 -5.94 9.30 14.46
N ASN A 63 -6.10 8.00 14.26
CA ASN A 63 -6.40 7.03 15.30
C ASN A 63 -5.36 5.91 15.30
N TYR A 64 -5.11 5.35 16.48
CA TYR A 64 -4.22 4.21 16.64
C TYR A 64 -5.02 2.95 16.92
N SER A 65 -4.58 1.80 16.40
CA SER A 65 -5.16 0.48 16.65
C SER A 65 -4.04 -0.55 16.85
N ILE A 66 -4.26 -1.45 17.83
CA ILE A 66 -3.33 -2.54 18.13
C ILE A 66 -3.59 -3.75 17.22
N LEU A 67 -4.84 -3.98 16.83
CA LEU A 67 -5.25 -5.17 16.08
C LEU A 67 -5.51 -4.88 14.59
N PRO A 68 -5.21 -5.83 13.71
CA PRO A 68 -4.57 -7.15 13.92
C PRO A 68 -3.07 -7.05 14.20
N SER A 69 -2.46 -5.92 13.96
CA SER A 69 -1.10 -5.52 14.35
C SER A 69 -1.06 -4.00 14.53
N PRO A 70 -0.10 -3.44 15.29
CA PRO A 70 0.00 -2.01 15.54
C PRO A 70 -0.08 -1.20 14.25
N ASN A 71 -1.09 -0.33 14.16
CA ASN A 71 -1.31 0.48 12.97
C ASN A 71 -1.91 1.85 13.32
N ILE A 72 -1.62 2.82 12.48
CA ILE A 72 -2.19 4.17 12.52
C ILE A 72 -3.22 4.24 11.41
N VAL A 73 -4.44 4.61 11.76
CA VAL A 73 -5.58 4.76 10.86
C VAL A 73 -5.85 6.24 10.64
N ILE A 74 -5.86 6.67 9.39
CA ILE A 74 -6.08 8.05 8.99
C ILE A 74 -7.24 8.07 8.00
N LYS A 75 -8.19 8.97 8.20
CA LYS A 75 -9.31 9.15 7.27
C LYS A 75 -9.08 10.37 6.37
N ASN A 76 -9.77 10.39 5.22
CA ASN A 76 -9.80 11.52 4.30
C ASN A 76 -8.38 12.01 3.88
N VAL A 77 -7.58 11.08 3.38
CA VAL A 77 -6.24 11.35 2.86
C VAL A 77 -6.32 11.66 1.37
N LYS A 78 -5.50 12.60 0.89
CA LYS A 78 -5.37 12.92 -0.53
C LYS A 78 -3.97 12.62 -1.01
N ILE A 79 -3.86 12.12 -2.24
CA ILE A 79 -2.59 11.95 -2.95
C ILE A 79 -2.48 13.00 -4.04
N PHE A 80 -1.31 13.60 -4.17
CA PHE A 80 -0.99 14.60 -5.19
C PHE A 80 0.13 14.10 -6.11
N ASN A 81 0.20 14.68 -7.31
CA ASN A 81 1.38 14.54 -8.17
C ASN A 81 2.60 15.25 -7.56
N ASP A 82 3.78 15.05 -8.20
CA ASP A 82 5.04 15.68 -7.76
C ASP A 82 5.20 17.13 -8.28
N ASP A 83 4.18 17.70 -8.91
CA ASP A 83 4.24 19.07 -9.42
C ASP A 83 4.14 20.06 -8.25
N ILE A 84 5.23 20.81 -8.03
CA ILE A 84 5.33 21.76 -6.92
C ILE A 84 4.55 23.05 -7.22
N GLU A 85 4.50 23.46 -8.50
CA GLU A 85 3.85 24.72 -8.91
C GLU A 85 2.33 24.59 -8.98
N SER A 86 1.85 23.41 -9.41
CA SER A 86 0.41 23.12 -9.49
C SER A 86 0.08 21.70 -9.01
N PRO A 87 0.03 21.45 -7.70
CA PRO A 87 -0.24 20.14 -7.15
C PRO A 87 -1.65 19.67 -7.53
N LYS A 88 -1.72 18.65 -8.38
CA LYS A 88 -2.99 18.05 -8.80
C LYS A 88 -3.35 16.87 -7.89
N GLU A 89 -4.58 16.88 -7.41
CA GLU A 89 -5.13 15.75 -6.64
C GLU A 89 -5.34 14.54 -7.56
N LEU A 90 -4.63 13.45 -7.27
CA LEU A 90 -4.71 12.18 -8.01
C LEU A 90 -5.65 11.18 -7.34
N SER A 91 -5.85 11.29 -6.03
CA SER A 91 -6.70 10.36 -5.29
C SER A 91 -7.27 10.95 -4.01
N GLN A 92 -8.50 10.51 -3.71
CA GLN A 92 -9.16 10.67 -2.42
C GLN A 92 -9.29 9.30 -1.77
N ILE A 93 -8.72 9.15 -0.58
CA ILE A 93 -8.68 7.91 0.19
C ILE A 93 -9.57 8.07 1.41
N LYS A 94 -10.58 7.23 1.56
CA LYS A 94 -11.42 7.25 2.76
C LYS A 94 -10.67 6.78 3.99
N LYS A 95 -9.81 5.75 3.83
CA LYS A 95 -9.11 5.14 4.95
C LYS A 95 -7.71 4.68 4.54
N LEU A 96 -6.71 5.23 5.22
CA LEU A 96 -5.31 4.84 5.12
C LEU A 96 -4.90 4.17 6.42
N LYS A 97 -4.37 2.94 6.36
CA LYS A 97 -3.77 2.25 7.50
C LYS A 97 -2.27 2.14 7.29
N ILE A 98 -1.50 2.61 8.25
CA ILE A 98 -0.04 2.53 8.25
C ILE A 98 0.36 1.54 9.33
N PHE A 99 0.75 0.33 8.93
CA PHE A 99 1.25 -0.68 9.86
C PHE A 99 2.67 -0.34 10.29
N ILE A 100 2.88 -0.28 11.60
CA ILE A 100 4.16 0.11 12.19
C ILE A 100 4.85 -1.07 12.86
N SER A 101 6.19 -1.00 12.91
CA SER A 101 6.98 -2.03 13.58
C SER A 101 6.86 -1.90 15.10
N GLN A 102 6.53 -2.99 15.78
CA GLN A 102 6.50 -3.05 17.24
C GLN A 102 7.81 -2.57 17.88
N LYS A 103 8.95 -2.87 17.26
CA LYS A 103 10.28 -2.47 17.76
C LYS A 103 10.52 -0.95 17.77
N SER A 104 9.66 -0.18 17.12
CA SER A 104 9.84 1.28 16.98
C SER A 104 8.77 2.10 17.69
N ILE A 105 7.83 1.47 18.41
CA ILE A 105 6.68 2.15 19.04
C ILE A 105 7.02 2.96 20.29
N LEU A 106 8.23 2.88 20.84
CA LEU A 106 8.64 3.70 21.99
C LEU A 106 9.03 5.13 21.59
N ASN A 107 9.35 5.36 20.32
CA ASN A 107 9.85 6.64 19.86
C ASN A 107 9.12 7.07 18.59
N GLN A 108 8.29 8.09 18.72
CA GLN A 108 7.49 8.65 17.62
C GLN A 108 8.35 9.03 16.41
N LYS A 109 9.48 9.72 16.62
CA LYS A 109 10.39 10.13 15.52
C LYS A 109 10.99 8.95 14.75
N ASN A 110 11.18 7.81 15.41
CA ASN A 110 11.83 6.62 14.86
C ASN A 110 10.82 5.54 14.42
N LEU A 111 9.53 5.87 14.31
CA LEU A 111 8.51 4.94 13.81
C LEU A 111 8.94 4.36 12.45
N ARG A 112 8.92 3.02 12.36
CA ARG A 112 9.22 2.29 11.12
C ARG A 112 7.91 1.78 10.51
N ILE A 113 7.66 2.18 9.29
CA ILE A 113 6.52 1.68 8.51
C ILE A 113 6.88 0.29 7.98
N ASN A 114 5.99 -0.69 8.16
CA ASN A 114 6.12 -2.04 7.61
C ASN A 114 5.32 -2.19 6.31
N GLU A 115 4.10 -1.66 6.30
CA GLU A 115 3.15 -1.78 5.19
C GLU A 115 2.19 -0.59 5.22
N ILE A 116 1.71 -0.19 4.04
CA ILE A 116 0.60 0.76 3.88
C ILE A 116 -0.58 0.02 3.26
N LEU A 117 -1.77 0.21 3.82
CA LEU A 117 -3.03 -0.27 3.26
C LEU A 117 -3.96 0.92 2.99
N ILE A 118 -4.32 1.09 1.73
CA ILE A 118 -5.28 2.08 1.23
C ILE A 118 -6.60 1.36 1.01
N GLU A 119 -7.67 1.83 1.65
CA GLU A 119 -9.01 1.26 1.51
C GLU A 119 -9.99 2.33 1.00
N ASP A 120 -10.89 1.91 0.12
CA ASP A 120 -11.99 2.73 -0.41
C ASP A 120 -11.52 4.06 -1.04
N ALA A 121 -10.49 3.98 -1.89
CA ALA A 121 -9.94 5.13 -2.60
C ALA A 121 -10.59 5.34 -3.97
N ASN A 122 -10.69 6.60 -4.37
CA ASN A 122 -11.05 7.01 -5.72
C ASN A 122 -9.83 7.67 -6.37
N PHE A 123 -9.28 7.04 -7.38
CA PHE A 123 -8.18 7.57 -8.18
C PHE A 123 -8.75 8.24 -9.43
N SER A 124 -8.30 9.46 -9.71
CA SER A 124 -8.65 10.22 -10.91
C SER A 124 -7.41 10.34 -11.80
N VAL A 125 -7.43 9.73 -12.97
CA VAL A 125 -6.27 9.64 -13.87
C VAL A 125 -6.63 10.23 -15.22
N GLN A 126 -5.88 11.22 -15.68
CA GLN A 126 -5.94 11.76 -17.03
C GLN A 126 -4.72 11.31 -17.83
N PHE A 127 -4.78 11.46 -19.15
CA PHE A 127 -3.68 11.07 -20.03
C PHE A 127 -2.36 11.77 -19.67
N VAL A 128 -2.43 13.03 -19.25
CA VAL A 128 -1.24 13.79 -18.81
C VAL A 128 -0.56 13.19 -17.59
N ASP A 129 -1.32 12.50 -16.72
CA ASP A 129 -0.79 11.89 -15.50
C ASP A 129 0.04 10.63 -15.77
N PHE A 130 -0.06 10.04 -16.99
CA PHE A 130 0.77 8.88 -17.35
C PHE A 130 2.26 9.17 -17.30
N LYS A 131 2.69 10.42 -17.55
CA LYS A 131 4.09 10.83 -17.42
C LYS A 131 4.56 10.66 -15.97
N PHE A 132 3.74 11.06 -15.01
CA PHE A 132 4.01 10.89 -13.57
C PHE A 132 4.09 9.40 -13.20
N PHE A 133 3.07 8.60 -13.54
CA PHE A 133 3.08 7.18 -13.23
C PHE A 133 4.24 6.44 -13.90
N LYS A 134 4.56 6.76 -15.15
CA LYS A 134 5.72 6.20 -15.84
C LYS A 134 7.00 6.49 -15.05
N SER A 135 7.26 7.76 -14.70
CA SER A 135 8.43 8.16 -13.91
C SER A 135 8.47 7.46 -12.55
N TYR A 136 7.32 7.32 -11.87
CA TYR A 136 7.22 6.63 -10.59
C TYR A 136 7.60 5.15 -10.70
N PHE A 137 7.03 4.41 -11.66
CA PHE A 137 7.31 2.99 -11.85
C PHE A 137 8.65 2.70 -12.50
N GLU A 138 9.30 3.68 -13.13
CA GLU A 138 10.67 3.55 -13.64
C GLU A 138 11.72 3.55 -12.54
N LYS A 139 11.44 4.12 -11.39
CA LYS A 139 12.33 4.11 -10.20
C LYS A 139 12.12 2.82 -9.38
N LYS A 140 13.12 2.47 -8.56
CA LYS A 140 12.94 1.42 -7.56
C LYS A 140 11.90 1.86 -6.55
N LEU A 141 10.86 1.04 -6.39
CA LEU A 141 9.81 1.24 -5.39
C LEU A 141 10.33 0.96 -3.97
N SER A 142 9.52 1.25 -2.97
CA SER A 142 9.82 0.86 -1.60
C SER A 142 9.83 -0.67 -1.45
N LYS A 143 10.73 -1.18 -0.59
CA LYS A 143 10.70 -2.58 -0.14
C LYS A 143 9.48 -2.88 0.72
N LYS A 144 8.85 -1.84 1.27
CA LYS A 144 7.61 -1.95 2.04
C LYS A 144 6.43 -2.02 1.08
N LYS A 145 5.50 -2.90 1.41
CA LYS A 145 4.34 -3.14 0.55
C LYS A 145 3.33 -2.01 0.69
N VAL A 146 2.83 -1.53 -0.45
CA VAL A 146 1.60 -0.73 -0.53
C VAL A 146 0.50 -1.63 -1.04
N LYS A 147 -0.57 -1.77 -0.28
CA LYS A 147 -1.79 -2.48 -0.65
C LYS A 147 -2.92 -1.51 -0.90
N ILE A 148 -3.70 -1.75 -1.95
CA ILE A 148 -4.90 -0.97 -2.26
C ILE A 148 -6.06 -1.94 -2.35
N LYS A 149 -7.16 -1.67 -1.63
CA LYS A 149 -8.34 -2.52 -1.61
C LYS A 149 -9.61 -1.72 -1.86
N ASN A 150 -10.62 -2.37 -2.46
CA ASN A 150 -11.97 -1.83 -2.64
C ASN A 150 -11.99 -0.43 -3.28
N SER A 151 -11.13 -0.18 -4.24
CA SER A 151 -10.88 1.15 -4.78
C SER A 151 -11.32 1.27 -6.23
N LYS A 152 -11.45 2.49 -6.71
CA LYS A 152 -11.89 2.78 -8.09
C LYS A 152 -10.87 3.66 -8.79
N VAL A 153 -10.67 3.43 -10.08
CA VAL A 153 -9.85 4.27 -10.96
C VAL A 153 -10.74 4.83 -12.04
N PHE A 154 -10.89 6.14 -12.04
CA PHE A 154 -11.63 6.91 -13.04
C PHE A 154 -10.64 7.44 -14.07
N PHE A 155 -10.68 6.92 -15.27
CA PHE A 155 -9.95 7.50 -16.39
C PHE A 155 -10.77 8.64 -16.98
N LYS A 156 -10.15 9.82 -17.06
CA LYS A 156 -10.81 11.05 -17.48
C LYS A 156 -10.17 11.64 -18.72
N ASP A 157 -10.97 12.27 -19.53
CA ASP A 157 -10.50 13.02 -20.70
C ASP A 157 -9.95 14.41 -20.30
N LYS A 158 -9.61 15.23 -21.32
CA LYS A 158 -9.14 16.61 -21.11
C LYS A 158 -10.21 17.54 -20.52
N LYS A 159 -11.50 17.23 -20.70
CA LYS A 159 -12.62 17.96 -20.14
C LYS A 159 -12.99 17.51 -18.74
N ASN A 160 -12.22 16.59 -18.15
CA ASN A 160 -12.45 15.96 -16.84
C ASN A 160 -13.70 15.04 -16.80
N GLU A 161 -14.19 14.58 -17.96
CA GLU A 161 -15.28 13.64 -18.07
C GLU A 161 -14.75 12.20 -17.93
N THR A 162 -15.50 11.34 -17.23
CA THR A 162 -15.07 9.94 -17.02
C THR A 162 -15.35 9.11 -18.26
N ILE A 163 -14.30 8.67 -18.94
CA ILE A 163 -14.38 7.80 -20.14
C ILE A 163 -14.33 6.31 -19.79
N SER A 164 -13.75 5.95 -18.66
CA SER A 164 -13.65 4.56 -18.22
C SER A 164 -13.52 4.45 -16.70
N LEU A 165 -14.07 3.35 -16.16
CA LEU A 165 -14.06 3.02 -14.74
C LEU A 165 -13.51 1.61 -14.53
N PHE A 166 -12.48 1.52 -13.67
CA PHE A 166 -11.93 0.27 -13.21
C PHE A 166 -12.14 0.14 -11.70
N SER A 167 -12.58 -1.02 -11.25
CA SER A 167 -12.66 -1.34 -9.83
C SER A 167 -11.48 -2.23 -9.44
N ILE A 168 -10.79 -1.85 -8.38
CA ILE A 168 -9.65 -2.59 -7.81
C ILE A 168 -10.15 -3.32 -6.57
N SER A 169 -10.19 -4.63 -6.61
CA SER A 169 -10.48 -5.45 -5.43
C SER A 169 -9.25 -5.57 -4.53
N ASN A 170 -8.08 -5.79 -5.15
CA ASN A 170 -6.79 -5.84 -4.46
C ASN A 170 -5.67 -5.45 -5.42
N LEU A 171 -4.73 -4.63 -4.94
CA LEU A 171 -3.52 -4.25 -5.65
C LEU A 171 -2.36 -4.22 -4.66
N ASP A 172 -1.30 -4.96 -4.96
CA ASP A 172 -0.04 -4.97 -4.21
C ASP A 172 1.06 -4.32 -5.05
N ILE A 173 1.81 -3.39 -4.44
CA ILE A 173 2.93 -2.67 -5.06
C ILE A 173 4.13 -2.73 -4.13
N PHE A 174 5.28 -3.22 -4.59
CA PHE A 174 6.53 -3.26 -3.80
C PHE A 174 7.76 -3.58 -4.65
N TYR A 175 8.95 -3.29 -4.10
CA TYR A 175 10.23 -3.76 -4.65
C TYR A 175 10.68 -5.04 -3.94
N ASP A 176 10.86 -6.12 -4.72
CA ASP A 176 11.43 -7.38 -4.24
C ASP A 176 12.97 -7.31 -4.30
N ALA A 177 13.60 -7.14 -3.13
CA ALA A 177 15.06 -7.02 -3.06
C ALA A 177 15.79 -8.34 -3.43
N LYS A 178 15.17 -9.50 -3.26
CA LYS A 178 15.77 -10.81 -3.60
C LYS A 178 15.83 -10.99 -5.12
N LYS A 179 14.78 -10.61 -5.81
CA LYS A 179 14.67 -10.69 -7.27
C LYS A 179 15.20 -9.44 -7.97
N SER A 180 15.42 -8.33 -7.24
CA SER A 180 15.80 -7.01 -7.77
C SER A 180 14.78 -6.47 -8.77
N ASN A 181 13.50 -6.65 -8.52
CA ASN A 181 12.43 -6.17 -9.41
C ASN A 181 11.33 -5.42 -8.64
N ASN A 182 10.71 -4.46 -9.34
CA ASN A 182 9.42 -3.93 -8.90
C ASN A 182 8.34 -4.93 -9.25
N ASN A 183 7.35 -5.08 -8.35
CA ASN A 183 6.20 -5.95 -8.53
C ASN A 183 4.91 -5.15 -8.37
N VAL A 184 3.99 -5.36 -9.29
CA VAL A 184 2.60 -4.90 -9.21
C VAL A 184 1.68 -6.08 -9.50
N ASN A 185 0.81 -6.40 -8.56
CA ASN A 185 -0.19 -7.46 -8.73
C ASN A 185 -1.57 -6.88 -8.46
N ALA A 186 -2.43 -6.84 -9.47
CA ALA A 186 -3.77 -6.29 -9.38
C ALA A 186 -4.84 -7.31 -9.73
N TYR A 187 -5.94 -7.24 -9.00
CA TYR A 187 -7.19 -7.95 -9.25
C TYR A 187 -8.32 -6.93 -9.22
N GLY A 188 -9.22 -7.03 -10.16
CA GLY A 188 -10.33 -6.09 -10.23
C GLY A 188 -11.30 -6.41 -11.35
N THR A 189 -12.09 -5.41 -11.73
CA THR A 189 -13.01 -5.48 -12.85
C THR A 189 -12.86 -4.24 -13.75
N ALA A 190 -12.88 -4.47 -15.06
CA ALA A 190 -12.94 -3.44 -16.08
C ALA A 190 -14.19 -3.73 -16.93
N PHE A 191 -15.10 -2.78 -17.08
CA PHE A 191 -16.38 -2.98 -17.79
C PHE A 191 -17.14 -4.21 -17.30
N LYS A 192 -17.17 -4.46 -15.98
CA LYS A 192 -17.75 -5.65 -15.32
C LYS A 192 -17.05 -6.98 -15.65
N ILE A 193 -15.93 -6.96 -16.37
CA ILE A 193 -15.12 -8.14 -16.70
C ILE A 193 -14.00 -8.26 -15.67
N PRO A 194 -13.92 -9.37 -14.92
CA PRO A 194 -12.82 -9.59 -13.96
C PRO A 194 -11.48 -9.70 -14.68
N PHE A 195 -10.47 -9.01 -14.15
CA PHE A 195 -9.10 -9.09 -14.63
C PHE A 195 -8.11 -9.46 -13.52
N LYS A 196 -7.00 -10.03 -13.96
CA LYS A 196 -5.77 -10.18 -13.17
C LYS A 196 -4.63 -9.57 -13.96
N LEU A 197 -3.95 -8.58 -13.36
CA LEU A 197 -2.78 -7.94 -13.92
C LEU A 197 -1.57 -8.28 -13.04
N LYS A 198 -0.50 -8.69 -13.67
CA LYS A 198 0.82 -8.79 -13.06
C LYS A 198 1.81 -7.99 -13.90
N TRP A 199 2.58 -7.12 -13.23
CA TRP A 199 3.65 -6.38 -13.86
C TRP A 199 4.91 -6.49 -13.01
N ASP A 200 6.02 -6.86 -13.67
CA ASP A 200 7.32 -6.99 -13.07
C ASP A 200 8.33 -6.15 -13.87
N ARG A 201 9.16 -5.37 -13.20
CA ARG A 201 10.27 -4.63 -13.82
C ARG A 201 11.57 -5.06 -13.20
N ASP A 202 12.46 -5.62 -14.00
CA ASP A 202 13.79 -6.06 -13.59
C ASP A 202 14.79 -4.89 -13.63
N PHE A 203 15.60 -4.77 -12.57
CA PHE A 203 16.70 -3.81 -12.45
C PHE A 203 18.08 -4.45 -12.59
N LYS A 204 18.18 -5.77 -12.73
CA LYS A 204 19.43 -6.47 -13.00
C LYS A 204 19.77 -6.44 -14.50
N ASN A 205 18.77 -6.70 -15.33
CA ASN A 205 18.87 -6.66 -16.78
C ASN A 205 18.28 -5.35 -17.26
N ILE A 206 19.13 -4.51 -17.84
CA ILE A 206 18.84 -3.15 -18.26
C ILE A 206 17.40 -2.98 -18.77
N SER A 207 16.53 -2.46 -17.88
CA SER A 207 15.21 -1.93 -18.21
C SER A 207 14.26 -2.88 -18.93
N SER A 208 14.13 -4.14 -18.49
CA SER A 208 13.07 -5.01 -18.98
C SER A 208 11.85 -4.98 -18.07
N SER A 209 10.65 -5.02 -18.64
CA SER A 209 9.42 -5.23 -17.90
C SER A 209 8.55 -6.27 -18.58
N ILE A 210 7.83 -7.02 -17.75
CA ILE A 210 6.88 -8.04 -18.19
C ILE A 210 5.52 -7.67 -17.63
N THR A 211 4.53 -7.55 -18.52
CA THR A 211 3.12 -7.37 -18.15
C THR A 211 2.35 -8.62 -18.55
N LEU A 212 1.59 -9.17 -17.63
CA LEU A 212 0.67 -10.27 -17.87
C LEU A 212 -0.74 -9.83 -17.48
N LEU A 213 -1.65 -9.74 -18.46
CA LEU A 213 -3.06 -9.45 -18.25
C LEU A 213 -3.89 -10.68 -18.59
N LYS A 214 -4.75 -11.10 -17.67
CA LYS A 214 -5.68 -12.23 -17.86
C LYS A 214 -7.11 -11.77 -17.65
N LEU A 215 -7.96 -12.01 -18.64
CA LEU A 215 -9.40 -11.79 -18.62
C LEU A 215 -10.11 -13.14 -18.68
N LYS A 216 -10.30 -13.75 -17.49
CA LYS A 216 -10.78 -15.16 -17.40
C LYS A 216 -12.12 -15.40 -18.10
N LYS A 217 -13.09 -14.46 -17.99
CA LYS A 217 -14.40 -14.58 -18.65
C LYS A 217 -14.31 -14.59 -20.16
N LEU A 218 -13.33 -13.87 -20.73
CA LEU A 218 -13.10 -13.81 -22.17
C LEU A 218 -12.09 -14.84 -22.65
N ARG A 219 -11.53 -15.67 -21.75
CA ARG A 219 -10.43 -16.61 -22.03
C ARG A 219 -9.27 -15.93 -22.78
N LEU A 220 -9.02 -14.66 -22.43
CA LEU A 220 -7.99 -13.86 -23.05
C LEU A 220 -6.82 -13.67 -22.09
N GLU A 221 -5.61 -13.93 -22.59
CA GLU A 221 -4.37 -13.65 -21.91
C GLU A 221 -3.45 -12.84 -22.82
N MET A 222 -2.98 -11.70 -22.33
CA MET A 222 -2.00 -10.86 -23.01
C MET A 222 -0.72 -10.84 -22.21
N LYS A 223 0.40 -11.15 -22.88
CA LYS A 223 1.75 -11.00 -22.33
C LYS A 223 2.50 -9.97 -23.15
N ASN A 224 2.97 -8.92 -22.48
CA ASN A 224 3.85 -7.91 -23.07
C ASN A 224 5.23 -8.02 -22.42
N ILE A 225 6.27 -8.07 -23.21
CA ILE A 225 7.67 -7.98 -22.78
C ILE A 225 8.24 -6.73 -23.39
N SER A 226 8.62 -5.73 -22.59
CA SER A 226 9.26 -4.54 -23.09
C SER A 226 10.69 -4.41 -22.57
N LYS A 227 11.60 -3.98 -23.46
CA LYS A 227 13.03 -3.78 -23.16
C LYS A 227 13.45 -2.41 -23.68
N LYS A 228 14.29 -1.72 -22.92
CA LYS A 228 14.90 -0.47 -23.36
C LYS A 228 16.36 -0.76 -23.71
N LYS A 229 16.75 -0.55 -24.98
CA LYS A 229 18.13 -0.69 -25.46
C LYS A 229 18.53 0.60 -26.19
N ASN A 230 19.62 1.23 -25.80
CA ASN A 230 20.13 2.49 -26.39
C ASN A 230 19.06 3.60 -26.49
N GLY A 231 18.24 3.78 -25.44
CA GLY A 231 17.18 4.79 -25.44
C GLY A 231 15.89 4.38 -26.16
N ILE A 232 15.89 3.31 -26.96
CA ILE A 232 14.76 2.83 -27.76
C ILE A 232 14.02 1.73 -26.99
N TYR A 233 12.69 1.76 -27.01
CA TYR A 233 11.85 0.72 -26.44
C TYR A 233 11.45 -0.30 -27.49
N PHE A 234 11.72 -1.56 -27.20
CA PHE A 234 11.25 -2.72 -27.96
C PHE A 234 10.15 -3.41 -27.15
N ALA A 235 9.03 -3.72 -27.78
CA ALA A 235 7.93 -4.44 -27.14
C ALA A 235 7.52 -5.64 -27.97
N GLU A 236 7.43 -6.79 -27.32
CA GLU A 236 6.89 -8.03 -27.86
C GLU A 236 5.54 -8.27 -27.18
N ASN A 237 4.49 -8.44 -27.99
CA ASN A 237 3.14 -8.71 -27.52
C ASN A 237 2.73 -10.11 -27.96
N ASN A 238 2.31 -10.93 -27.01
CA ASN A 238 1.73 -12.23 -27.24
C ASN A 238 0.29 -12.23 -26.71
N LEU A 239 -0.68 -12.50 -27.60
CA LEU A 239 -2.09 -12.56 -27.29
C LEU A 239 -2.58 -14.01 -27.47
N ILE A 240 -3.10 -14.60 -26.41
CA ILE A 240 -3.68 -15.94 -26.41
C ILE A 240 -5.19 -15.79 -26.21
N ILE A 241 -5.96 -16.29 -27.17
CA ILE A 241 -7.41 -16.36 -27.12
C ILE A 241 -7.77 -17.84 -27.02
N GLY A 242 -8.39 -18.25 -25.91
CA GLY A 242 -8.81 -19.64 -25.74
C GLY A 242 -9.98 -19.96 -26.63
N ASN A 243 -9.87 -21.08 -27.39
CA ASN A 243 -10.98 -21.60 -28.18
C ASN A 243 -12.14 -21.98 -27.26
N SER A 244 -13.34 -21.60 -27.60
CA SER A 244 -14.56 -22.23 -27.08
C SER A 244 -14.62 -23.64 -27.63
N LYS A 245 -14.52 -24.68 -26.76
CA LYS A 245 -15.02 -26.00 -27.06
C LYS A 245 -16.54 -26.00 -26.89
#